data_0314317acfefc8b7880a10f327bc66f5
#
_entry.id   0314317acfefc8b7880a10f327bc66f5
#
_cell.length_a   1.000
_cell.length_b   1.000
_cell.length_c   1.000
_cell.angle_alpha   90.00
_cell.angle_beta   90.00
_cell.angle_gamma   90.00
#
_symmetry.space_group_name_H-M   'P 1'
#
loop_
_entity.id
_entity.type
_entity.pdbx_description
1 polymer ?
#
loop_
_entity_poly.entity_id
_entity_poly.type
_entity_poly.pdbx_seq_one_letter_code
_entity_poly.pdbx_strand_id
1 'polypeptide(L)'
;MALFTTLYSGSSGNCGLIREGNEYLLVDMGKSCRTTLTALRRLDLAISDCAGILITHEHSDHVAGLDTFLKKYPIPVYSSADTLDALDSRSTLPPAVETTAMDGGHAFDIGPFKVSSFPTSHDVPCCGYRIETPNGRHMAIA
;
A
#
# COMPACT_ATOMS: atom_id res chain seq x y z
N MET A 1 -18.20 2.53 -7.46
CA MET A 1 -18.16 1.13 -6.99
C MET A 1 -16.73 0.73 -6.66
N ALA A 2 -16.49 0.21 -5.48
CA ALA A 2 -15.15 -0.19 -5.09
C ALA A 2 -14.77 -1.52 -5.73
N LEU A 3 -13.52 -1.65 -6.16
CA LEU A 3 -13.00 -2.83 -6.82
C LEU A 3 -11.60 -3.14 -6.32
N PHE A 4 -11.39 -4.39 -5.90
CA PHE A 4 -10.06 -4.91 -5.60
C PHE A 4 -9.50 -5.61 -6.84
N THR A 5 -8.25 -5.30 -7.17
CA THR A 5 -7.54 -5.90 -8.30
C THR A 5 -6.12 -6.23 -7.86
N THR A 6 -5.63 -7.41 -8.20
CA THR A 6 -4.22 -7.74 -8.05
C THR A 6 -3.49 -7.23 -9.29
N LEU A 7 -2.53 -6.30 -9.11
CA LEU A 7 -1.70 -5.83 -10.22
C LEU A 7 -0.70 -6.88 -10.63
N TYR A 8 -0.07 -7.52 -9.66
CA TYR A 8 0.84 -8.66 -9.86
C TYR A 8 0.98 -9.41 -8.53
N SER A 9 1.31 -10.69 -8.60
CA SER A 9 1.43 -11.54 -7.42
C SER A 9 2.46 -12.65 -7.67
N GLY A 10 2.85 -13.31 -6.59
CA GLY A 10 3.75 -14.45 -6.61
C GLY A 10 5.01 -14.23 -5.78
N SER A 11 5.93 -15.20 -5.81
CA SER A 11 7.18 -15.12 -5.06
C SER A 11 8.14 -14.06 -5.58
N SER A 12 7.94 -13.57 -6.81
CA SER A 12 8.76 -12.52 -7.42
C SER A 12 8.25 -11.11 -7.17
N GLY A 13 7.10 -10.95 -6.50
CA GLY A 13 6.57 -9.65 -6.14
C GLY A 13 5.07 -9.62 -6.04
N ASN A 14 4.56 -8.77 -5.16
CA ASN A 14 3.14 -8.62 -4.88
C ASN A 14 2.74 -7.15 -4.89
N CYS A 15 1.58 -6.86 -5.47
CA CYS A 15 0.95 -5.55 -5.39
C CYS A 15 -0.55 -5.69 -5.63
N GLY A 16 -1.34 -5.16 -4.71
CA GLY A 16 -2.79 -5.07 -4.85
C GLY A 16 -3.22 -3.64 -5.09
N LEU A 17 -4.41 -3.48 -5.61
CA LEU A 17 -5.01 -2.17 -5.89
C LEU A 17 -6.48 -2.20 -5.47
N ILE A 18 -6.90 -1.17 -4.75
CA ILE A 18 -8.30 -0.97 -4.39
C ILE A 18 -8.71 0.38 -4.97
N ARG A 19 -9.72 0.38 -5.81
CA ARG A 19 -10.17 1.62 -6.45
C ARG A 19 -11.63 1.91 -6.17
N GLU A 20 -11.94 3.18 -6.10
CA GLU A 20 -13.29 3.73 -6.08
C GLU A 20 -13.33 4.86 -7.11
N GLY A 21 -13.99 4.62 -8.24
CA GLY A 21 -13.89 5.53 -9.37
C GLY A 21 -12.45 5.58 -9.88
N ASN A 22 -11.87 6.77 -9.93
CA ASN A 22 -10.47 6.95 -10.34
C ASN A 22 -9.50 6.98 -9.16
N GLU A 23 -9.98 7.18 -7.94
CA GLU A 23 -9.11 7.18 -6.76
C GLU A 23 -8.79 5.76 -6.31
N TYR A 24 -7.56 5.55 -5.83
CA TYR A 24 -7.13 4.21 -5.46
C TYR A 24 -6.08 4.21 -4.38
N LEU A 25 -5.94 3.05 -3.74
CA LEU A 25 -4.86 2.70 -2.82
C LEU A 25 -4.04 1.58 -3.44
N LEU A 26 -2.74 1.59 -3.21
CA LEU A 26 -1.87 0.45 -3.51
C LEU A 26 -1.57 -0.31 -2.22
N VAL A 27 -1.50 -1.63 -2.31
CA VAL A 27 -1.13 -2.51 -1.19
C VAL A 27 0.12 -3.26 -1.61
N ASP A 28 1.23 -2.92 -0.97
CA ASP A 28 2.57 -3.42 -1.28
C ASP A 28 3.06 -2.99 -2.67
N MET A 29 4.36 -3.13 -2.91
CA MET A 29 4.96 -2.83 -4.20
C MET A 29 6.22 -3.70 -4.36
N GLY A 30 6.00 -4.96 -4.70
CA GLY A 30 7.03 -5.98 -4.71
C GLY A 30 7.86 -6.09 -5.97
N LYS A 31 7.47 -5.40 -7.05
CA LYS A 31 8.25 -5.34 -8.31
C LYS A 31 8.71 -3.92 -8.57
N SER A 32 9.47 -3.73 -9.65
CA SER A 32 10.06 -2.44 -9.98
C SER A 32 9.01 -1.34 -10.16
N CYS A 33 9.45 -0.11 -9.99
CA CYS A 33 8.65 1.08 -10.27
C CYS A 33 8.10 1.04 -11.71
N ARG A 34 8.93 0.66 -12.68
CA ARG A 34 8.51 0.54 -14.08
C ARG A 34 7.36 -0.45 -14.25
N THR A 35 7.45 -1.63 -13.66
CA THR A 35 6.41 -2.65 -13.74
C THR A 35 5.11 -2.14 -13.13
N THR A 36 5.18 -1.48 -11.99
CA THR A 36 4.02 -0.92 -11.31
C THR A 36 3.36 0.18 -12.15
N LEU A 37 4.15 1.11 -12.70
CA LEU A 37 3.63 2.17 -13.55
C LEU A 37 2.98 1.62 -14.82
N THR A 38 3.56 0.60 -15.42
CA THR A 38 2.99 -0.05 -16.61
C THR A 38 1.63 -0.67 -16.28
N ALA A 39 1.52 -1.36 -15.13
CA ALA A 39 0.26 -1.95 -14.70
C ALA A 39 -0.82 -0.88 -14.47
N LEU A 40 -0.47 0.24 -13.85
CA LEU A 40 -1.40 1.35 -13.62
C LEU A 40 -1.87 1.98 -14.93
N ARG A 41 -0.99 2.15 -15.91
CA ARG A 41 -1.35 2.68 -17.22
C ARG A 41 -2.34 1.78 -17.94
N ARG A 42 -2.20 0.46 -17.81
CA ARG A 42 -3.15 -0.50 -18.42
C ARG A 42 -4.54 -0.38 -17.85
N LEU A 43 -4.67 0.16 -16.64
CA LEU A 43 -5.96 0.42 -15.99
C LEU A 43 -6.42 1.86 -16.16
N ASP A 44 -5.70 2.67 -16.95
CA ASP A 44 -5.98 4.09 -17.15
C ASP A 44 -6.02 4.89 -15.84
N LEU A 45 -5.13 4.54 -14.90
CA LEU A 45 -5.02 5.20 -13.60
C LEU A 45 -3.84 6.15 -13.56
N ALA A 46 -4.08 7.37 -13.07
CA ALA A 46 -3.05 8.39 -12.92
C ALA A 46 -2.42 8.31 -11.52
N ILE A 47 -1.14 8.62 -11.41
CA ILE A 47 -0.44 8.66 -10.12
C ILE A 47 -1.07 9.71 -9.19
N SER A 48 -1.54 10.83 -9.75
CA SER A 48 -2.18 11.90 -8.96
C SER A 48 -3.46 11.44 -8.25
N ASP A 49 -4.05 10.33 -8.67
CA ASP A 49 -5.25 9.76 -8.05
C ASP A 49 -4.93 8.69 -7.00
N CYS A 50 -3.66 8.41 -6.75
CA CYS A 50 -3.24 7.49 -5.71
C CYS A 50 -3.33 8.17 -4.34
N ALA A 51 -4.23 7.71 -3.50
CA ALA A 51 -4.44 8.29 -2.18
C ALA A 51 -3.40 7.84 -1.15
N GLY A 52 -2.80 6.68 -1.33
CA GLY A 52 -1.81 6.16 -0.41
C GLY A 52 -1.33 4.77 -0.77
N ILE A 53 -0.27 4.35 -0.08
CA ILE A 53 0.32 3.01 -0.22
C ILE A 53 0.28 2.34 1.15
N LEU A 54 -0.35 1.17 1.21
CA LEU A 54 -0.41 0.35 2.41
C LEU A 54 0.65 -0.76 2.29
N ILE A 55 1.47 -0.93 3.32
CA ILE A 55 2.50 -1.97 3.34
C ILE A 55 2.13 -3.01 4.37
N THR A 56 2.07 -4.28 3.96
CA THR A 56 1.74 -5.38 4.87
C THR A 56 2.94 -5.83 5.68
N HIS A 57 4.10 -5.93 5.05
CA HIS A 57 5.36 -6.27 5.72
C HIS A 57 6.57 -5.89 4.84
N GLU A 58 7.78 -6.01 5.40
CA GLU A 58 9.01 -5.46 4.82
C GLU A 58 9.75 -6.38 3.84
N HIS A 59 9.25 -7.57 3.57
CA HIS A 59 9.92 -8.51 2.66
C HIS A 59 10.06 -7.94 1.26
N SER A 60 11.14 -8.29 0.57
CA SER A 60 11.45 -7.73 -0.75
C SER A 60 10.36 -7.98 -1.80
N ASP A 61 9.66 -9.10 -1.73
CA ASP A 61 8.54 -9.40 -2.63
C ASP A 61 7.31 -8.51 -2.39
N HIS A 62 7.36 -7.65 -1.36
CA HIS A 62 6.30 -6.68 -1.04
C HIS A 62 6.76 -5.22 -1.14
N VAL A 63 8.08 -4.95 -1.17
CA VAL A 63 8.59 -3.57 -1.14
C VAL A 63 9.73 -3.29 -2.12
N ALA A 64 10.07 -4.23 -3.01
CA ALA A 64 11.24 -4.09 -3.89
C ALA A 64 11.23 -2.82 -4.76
N GLY A 65 10.05 -2.37 -5.21
CA GLY A 65 9.92 -1.18 -6.06
C GLY A 65 9.65 0.11 -5.30
N LEU A 66 9.45 0.03 -3.99
CA LEU A 66 8.92 1.14 -3.20
C LEU A 66 9.86 2.34 -3.17
N ASP A 67 11.15 2.14 -2.92
CA ASP A 67 12.14 3.20 -2.83
C ASP A 67 12.20 4.04 -4.11
N THR A 68 12.38 3.38 -5.25
CA THR A 68 12.46 4.07 -6.55
C THR A 68 11.16 4.80 -6.87
N PHE A 69 10.02 4.18 -6.59
CA PHE A 69 8.71 4.79 -6.81
C PHE A 69 8.54 6.05 -5.97
N LEU A 70 8.85 5.98 -4.67
CA LEU A 70 8.66 7.09 -3.75
C LEU A 70 9.60 8.25 -4.01
N LYS A 71 10.78 8.01 -4.58
CA LYS A 71 11.69 9.09 -5.00
C LYS A 71 11.11 9.93 -6.11
N LYS A 72 10.33 9.31 -7.01
CA LYS A 72 9.66 10.01 -8.11
C LYS A 72 8.31 10.57 -7.69
N TYR A 73 7.56 9.81 -6.89
CA TYR A 73 6.19 10.13 -6.52
C TYR A 73 6.04 9.96 -5.01
N PRO A 74 6.18 11.03 -4.22
CA PRO A 74 6.14 10.94 -2.75
C PRO A 74 4.72 10.75 -2.21
N ILE A 75 4.12 9.63 -2.54
CA ILE A 75 2.78 9.25 -2.07
C ILE A 75 2.85 8.84 -0.59
N PRO A 76 1.88 9.22 0.26
CA PRO A 76 1.88 8.83 1.66
C PRO A 76 1.90 7.31 1.85
N VAL A 77 2.67 6.85 2.84
CA VAL A 77 2.82 5.42 3.16
C VAL A 77 2.24 5.15 4.54
N TYR A 78 1.46 4.08 4.64
CA TYR A 78 0.77 3.66 5.86
C TYR A 78 1.17 2.22 6.18
N SER A 79 1.56 1.96 7.41
CA SER A 79 1.86 0.60 7.88
C SER A 79 1.94 0.58 9.40
N SER A 80 2.26 -0.60 9.99
CA SER A 80 2.55 -0.68 11.41
C SER A 80 3.84 0.08 11.73
N ALA A 81 3.99 0.55 12.98
CA ALA A 81 5.19 1.25 13.40
C ALA A 81 6.45 0.39 13.18
N ASP A 82 6.38 -0.90 13.50
CA ASP A 82 7.52 -1.80 13.34
C ASP A 82 7.94 -1.95 11.88
N THR A 83 6.98 -2.07 10.97
CA THR A 83 7.27 -2.17 9.54
C THR A 83 7.86 -0.86 9.02
N LEU A 84 7.33 0.28 9.42
CA LEU A 84 7.87 1.58 9.03
C LEU A 84 9.30 1.77 9.54
N ASP A 85 9.59 1.37 10.76
CA ASP A 85 10.95 1.44 11.32
C ASP A 85 11.92 0.56 10.52
N ALA A 86 11.49 -0.65 10.14
CA ALA A 86 12.31 -1.55 9.33
C ALA A 86 12.59 -0.97 7.95
N LEU A 87 11.59 -0.36 7.31
CA LEU A 87 11.78 0.29 6.00
C LEU A 87 12.71 1.49 6.12
N ASP A 88 12.57 2.30 7.16
CA ASP A 88 13.42 3.47 7.38
C ASP A 88 14.87 3.06 7.62
N SER A 89 15.10 2.02 8.42
CA SER A 89 16.45 1.52 8.69
C SER A 89 17.17 1.02 7.42
N ARG A 90 16.43 0.65 6.38
CA ARG A 90 16.96 0.23 5.07
C ARG A 90 17.02 1.37 4.07
N SER A 91 16.72 2.60 4.50
CA SER A 91 16.65 3.78 3.64
C SER A 91 15.64 3.62 2.49
N THR A 92 14.58 2.86 2.72
CA THR A 92 13.53 2.64 1.71
C THR A 92 12.56 3.83 1.63
N LEU A 93 12.45 4.62 2.71
CA LEU A 93 11.52 5.74 2.79
C LEU A 93 12.26 7.06 2.62
N PRO A 94 12.08 7.78 1.47
CA PRO A 94 12.67 9.11 1.30
C PRO A 94 12.13 10.11 2.32
N PRO A 95 12.94 11.12 2.73
CA PRO A 95 12.52 12.11 3.72
C PRO A 95 11.28 12.93 3.34
N ALA A 96 11.01 13.08 2.04
CA ALA A 96 9.85 13.84 1.55
C ALA A 96 8.53 13.08 1.70
N VAL A 97 8.57 11.79 2.01
CA VAL A 97 7.38 10.94 2.07
C VAL A 97 6.77 11.01 3.47
N GLU A 98 5.47 11.30 3.54
CA GLU A 98 4.73 11.22 4.79
C GLU A 98 4.46 9.76 5.13
N THR A 99 4.69 9.39 6.39
CA THR A 99 4.41 8.05 6.90
C THR A 99 3.46 8.13 8.07
N THR A 100 2.55 7.18 8.16
CA THR A 100 1.59 7.09 9.26
C THR A 100 1.62 5.68 9.84
N ALA A 101 1.90 5.57 11.12
CA ALA A 101 1.84 4.31 11.85
C ALA A 101 0.37 3.99 12.15
N MET A 102 -0.09 2.82 11.70
CA MET A 102 -1.47 2.38 11.86
C MET A 102 -1.54 1.20 12.83
N ASP A 103 -1.46 1.50 14.10
CA ASP A 103 -1.52 0.48 15.16
C ASP A 103 -2.80 0.68 15.98
N GLY A 104 -3.21 -0.38 16.70
CA GLY A 104 -4.31 -0.31 17.63
C GLY A 104 -5.71 -0.39 17.03
N GLY A 105 -5.83 -0.68 15.75
CA GLY A 105 -7.13 -0.89 15.11
C GLY A 105 -7.96 0.36 14.85
N HIS A 106 -7.38 1.55 14.99
CA HIS A 106 -8.06 2.81 14.66
C HIS A 106 -8.24 2.94 13.14
N ALA A 107 -9.36 3.51 12.74
CA ALA A 107 -9.62 3.79 11.34
C ALA A 107 -9.04 5.14 10.93
N PHE A 108 -8.43 5.19 9.76
CA PHE A 108 -7.90 6.41 9.14
C PHE A 108 -8.66 6.66 7.84
N ASP A 109 -8.93 7.92 7.56
CA ASP A 109 -9.50 8.31 6.26
C ASP A 109 -8.35 8.52 5.26
N ILE A 110 -8.34 7.72 4.20
CA ILE A 110 -7.34 7.80 3.14
C ILE A 110 -8.09 7.91 1.82
N GLY A 111 -8.14 9.11 1.23
CA GLY A 111 -9.01 9.37 0.08
C GLY A 111 -10.46 9.03 0.44
N PRO A 112 -11.18 8.29 -0.41
CA PRO A 112 -12.56 7.91 -0.15
C PRO A 112 -12.70 6.68 0.78
N PHE A 113 -11.58 6.16 1.30
CA PHE A 113 -11.57 4.91 2.05
C PHE A 113 -11.38 5.14 3.53
N LYS A 114 -12.01 4.31 4.36
CA LYS A 114 -11.66 4.17 5.78
C LYS A 114 -10.83 2.91 5.93
N VAL A 115 -9.64 3.05 6.49
CA VAL A 115 -8.66 1.95 6.57
C VAL A 115 -8.25 1.75 8.02
N SER A 116 -8.29 0.51 8.49
CA SER A 116 -7.72 0.12 9.77
C SER A 116 -6.81 -1.08 9.58
N SER A 117 -5.85 -1.26 10.48
CA SER A 117 -4.93 -2.39 10.44
C SER A 117 -5.29 -3.42 11.50
N PHE A 118 -4.88 -4.66 11.28
CA PHE A 118 -4.94 -5.73 12.27
C PHE A 118 -3.66 -6.56 12.19
N PRO A 119 -3.17 -7.12 13.32
CA PRO A 119 -1.97 -7.93 13.29
C PRO A 119 -2.22 -9.25 12.57
N THR A 120 -1.20 -9.76 11.88
CA THR A 120 -1.22 -11.07 11.26
C THR A 120 -0.10 -11.91 11.83
N SER A 121 -0.27 -13.24 11.77
CA SER A 121 0.73 -14.18 12.27
C SER A 121 1.77 -14.43 11.20
N HIS A 122 3.04 -14.03 11.48
CA HIS A 122 4.13 -14.15 10.52
C HIS A 122 5.48 -14.14 11.25
N ASP A 123 6.56 -14.53 10.55
CA ASP A 123 7.92 -14.54 11.11
C ASP A 123 8.44 -13.15 11.42
N VAL A 124 7.97 -12.14 10.70
CA VAL A 124 8.35 -10.73 10.87
C VAL A 124 7.12 -9.92 11.21
N PRO A 125 7.28 -8.73 11.79
CA PRO A 125 6.14 -7.83 11.99
C PRO A 125 5.42 -7.58 10.68
N CYS A 126 4.13 -7.85 10.68
CA CYS A 126 3.28 -7.59 9.52
C CYS A 126 1.87 -7.29 9.98
N CYS A 127 1.08 -6.70 9.08
CA CYS A 127 -0.30 -6.39 9.35
C CYS A 127 -1.17 -6.63 8.13
N GLY A 128 -2.44 -6.87 8.38
CA GLY A 128 -3.45 -6.84 7.36
C GLY A 128 -4.22 -5.53 7.44
N TYR A 129 -5.08 -5.30 6.48
CA TYR A 129 -5.89 -4.08 6.41
C TYR A 129 -7.35 -4.41 6.20
N ARG A 130 -8.18 -3.67 6.93
CA ARG A 130 -9.62 -3.67 6.73
C ARG A 130 -10.00 -2.33 6.11
N ILE A 131 -10.66 -2.38 4.96
CA ILE A 131 -10.95 -1.20 4.17
C ILE A 131 -12.46 -1.09 4.00
N GLU A 132 -13.02 0.05 4.40
CA GLU A 132 -14.41 0.37 4.19
C GLU A 132 -14.53 1.41 3.07
N THR A 133 -15.43 1.16 2.13
CA THR A 133 -15.68 2.04 0.99
C THR A 133 -16.82 3.00 1.31
N PRO A 134 -16.98 4.10 0.51
CA PRO A 134 -18.03 5.09 0.77
C PRO A 134 -19.45 4.52 0.78
N ASN A 135 -19.70 3.42 0.04
CA ASN A 135 -21.01 2.78 0.00
C ASN A 135 -21.18 1.67 1.05
N GLY A 136 -20.30 1.61 2.05
CA GLY A 136 -20.41 0.69 3.17
C GLY A 136 -19.89 -0.71 2.93
N ARG A 137 -19.20 -0.99 1.83
CA ARG A 137 -18.56 -2.28 1.59
C ARG A 137 -17.29 -2.41 2.43
N HIS A 138 -17.00 -3.63 2.86
CA HIS A 138 -15.82 -3.94 3.65
C HIS A 138 -14.96 -4.97 2.93
N MET A 139 -13.63 -4.76 2.97
CA MET A 139 -12.64 -5.69 2.44
C MET A 139 -11.58 -5.93 3.49
N ALA A 140 -10.99 -7.12 3.51
CA ALA A 140 -9.86 -7.42 4.36
C ALA A 140 -8.73 -8.00 3.50
N ILE A 141 -7.51 -7.51 3.73
CA ILE A 141 -6.32 -7.91 2.99
C ILE A 141 -5.23 -8.22 4.01
N ALA A 142 -4.57 -9.35 3.83
CA ALA A 142 -3.49 -9.75 4.72
C ALA A 142 -2.26 -10.21 3.94
#